data_f2441283daef8a434c374757778a7a39
#
_entry.id   f2441283daef8a434c374757778a7a39
#
_cell.length_a   1.000
_cell.length_b   1.000
_cell.length_c   1.000
_cell.angle_alpha   90.00
_cell.angle_beta   90.00
_cell.angle_gamma   90.00
#
_symmetry.space_group_name_H-M   'P 1'
#
loop_
_entity.id
_entity.type
_entity.pdbx_description
1 polymer ?
#
loop_
_entity_poly.entity_id
_entity_poly.type
_entity_poly.pdbx_seq_one_letter_code
_entity_poly.pdbx_strand_id
1 'polypeptide(L)'
;ATTFLKGATGAPVDLVLIDPPYELKEDYDLVVKAIEEGYKRFATGTYAIWYPVVLRQQTKRIFKGLEATGIRKILKIELVVRPDSDQRGMTASGMVVINPPWQLEQQMKAILPYLTQTLVPEGTGSWTVEWIVPE
;
A
#
# COMPACT_ATOMS: atom_id res chain seq x y z
N ALA A 1 -9.57 10.81 12.35
CA ALA A 1 -11.00 10.72 12.32
C ALA A 1 -11.48 9.33 11.94
N THR A 2 -12.44 8.81 12.66
CA THR A 2 -12.94 7.45 12.48
C THR A 2 -14.16 7.38 11.58
N THR A 3 -14.63 8.52 11.08
CA THR A 3 -15.82 8.61 10.22
C THR A 3 -15.64 7.92 8.87
N PHE A 4 -14.41 7.75 8.40
CA PHE A 4 -14.15 7.06 7.15
C PHE A 4 -14.46 5.56 7.20
N LEU A 5 -14.64 5.00 8.39
CA LEU A 5 -14.98 3.58 8.57
C LEU A 5 -16.46 3.28 8.33
N LYS A 6 -17.28 4.30 8.16
CA LYS A 6 -18.69 4.14 7.87
C LYS A 6 -18.98 4.62 6.46
N GLY A 7 -19.66 3.78 5.70
CA GLY A 7 -20.14 4.20 4.38
C GLY A 7 -21.17 5.32 4.51
N ALA A 8 -21.41 6.01 3.42
CA ALA A 8 -22.35 7.14 3.37
C ALA A 8 -23.77 6.76 3.81
N THR A 9 -24.14 5.50 3.66
CA THR A 9 -25.44 4.97 4.04
C THR A 9 -25.48 4.41 5.47
N GLY A 10 -24.33 4.41 6.16
CA GLY A 10 -24.21 3.75 7.46
C GLY A 10 -24.05 2.23 7.37
N ALA A 11 -24.01 1.65 6.18
CA ALA A 11 -23.79 0.22 5.97
C ALA A 11 -22.35 -0.18 6.33
N PRO A 12 -22.10 -1.47 6.68
CA PRO A 12 -20.74 -1.94 6.91
C PRO A 12 -19.84 -1.71 5.70
N VAL A 13 -18.58 -1.38 5.96
CA VAL A 13 -17.59 -1.11 4.91
C VAL A 13 -16.71 -2.35 4.77
N ASP A 14 -16.58 -2.85 3.52
CA ASP A 14 -15.74 -4.01 3.24
C ASP A 14 -14.31 -3.62 2.85
N LEU A 15 -14.14 -2.44 2.29
CA LEU A 15 -12.86 -1.94 1.80
C LEU A 15 -12.65 -0.51 2.28
N VAL A 16 -11.48 -0.24 2.83
CA VAL A 16 -11.05 1.10 3.22
C VAL A 16 -9.84 1.46 2.36
N LEU A 17 -9.96 2.52 1.56
CA LEU A 17 -8.86 3.06 0.76
C LEU A 17 -8.24 4.24 1.51
N ILE A 18 -6.92 4.22 1.66
CA ILE A 18 -6.15 5.27 2.33
C ILE A 18 -5.19 5.87 1.31
N ASP A 19 -5.40 7.14 1.00
CA ASP A 19 -4.65 7.86 -0.02
C ASP A 19 -4.36 9.29 0.48
N PRO A 20 -3.44 9.46 1.45
CA PRO A 20 -3.06 10.79 1.92
C PRO A 20 -2.17 11.48 0.91
N PRO A 21 -1.97 12.81 1.05
CA PRO A 21 -1.15 13.58 0.10
C PRO A 21 0.35 13.28 0.19
N TYR A 22 0.83 12.73 1.29
CA TYR A 22 2.25 12.43 1.53
C TYR A 22 3.17 13.65 1.32
N GLU A 23 2.69 14.82 1.69
CA GLU A 23 3.47 16.07 1.59
C GLU A 23 4.47 16.20 2.72
N LEU A 24 4.10 15.74 3.90
CA LEU A 24 4.92 15.85 5.12
C LEU A 24 5.44 14.47 5.52
N LYS A 25 6.59 14.47 6.17
CA LYS A 25 7.19 13.25 6.71
C LYS A 25 6.25 12.55 7.69
N GLU A 26 5.49 13.32 8.46
CA GLU A 26 4.52 12.82 9.44
C GLU A 26 3.38 12.05 8.79
N ASP A 27 3.07 12.32 7.51
CA ASP A 27 2.00 11.62 6.80
C ASP A 27 2.25 10.12 6.72
N TYR A 28 3.51 9.72 6.60
CA TYR A 28 3.90 8.30 6.57
C TYR A 28 3.63 7.60 7.90
N ASP A 29 3.81 8.30 9.00
CA ASP A 29 3.52 7.75 10.34
C ASP A 29 2.00 7.74 10.63
N LEU A 30 1.29 8.75 10.14
CA LEU A 30 -0.16 8.87 10.31
C LEU A 30 -0.92 7.73 9.62
N VAL A 31 -0.41 7.24 8.49
CA VAL A 31 -0.99 6.09 7.79
C VAL A 31 -1.00 4.86 8.70
N VAL A 32 0.12 4.59 9.37
CA VAL A 32 0.24 3.45 10.29
C VAL A 32 -0.74 3.58 11.45
N LYS A 33 -0.85 4.78 12.03
CA LYS A 33 -1.80 5.04 13.12
C LYS A 33 -3.25 4.85 12.68
N ALA A 34 -3.57 5.30 11.46
CA ALA A 34 -4.92 5.12 10.92
C ALA A 34 -5.26 3.64 10.78
N ILE A 35 -4.30 2.83 10.34
CA ILE A 35 -4.48 1.39 10.24
C ILE A 35 -4.69 0.76 11.61
N GLU A 36 -3.87 1.11 12.61
CA GLU A 36 -4.03 0.58 13.96
C GLU A 36 -5.43 0.89 14.52
N GLU A 37 -5.89 2.12 14.37
CA GLU A 37 -7.20 2.52 14.86
C GLU A 37 -8.33 1.83 14.11
N GLY A 38 -8.22 1.77 12.78
CA GLY A 38 -9.23 1.14 11.95
C GLY A 38 -9.32 -0.36 12.20
N TYR A 39 -8.18 -1.03 12.32
CA TYR A 39 -8.12 -2.47 12.52
C TYR A 39 -8.73 -2.89 13.85
N LYS A 40 -8.56 -2.11 14.91
CA LYS A 40 -9.20 -2.36 16.21
C LYS A 40 -10.71 -2.41 16.12
N ARG A 41 -11.28 -1.63 15.21
CA ARG A 41 -12.73 -1.49 15.04
C ARG A 41 -13.30 -2.39 13.95
N PHE A 42 -12.46 -2.73 12.97
CA PHE A 42 -12.89 -3.48 11.80
C PHE A 42 -11.75 -4.39 11.34
N ALA A 43 -11.50 -5.43 12.14
CA ALA A 43 -10.38 -6.35 11.90
C ALA A 43 -10.57 -7.26 10.68
N THR A 44 -11.81 -7.45 10.22
CA THR A 44 -12.12 -8.30 9.08
C THR A 44 -12.14 -7.55 7.76
N GLY A 45 -11.98 -6.23 7.79
CA GLY A 45 -11.98 -5.42 6.58
C GLY A 45 -10.70 -5.53 5.79
N THR A 46 -10.78 -5.18 4.50
CA THR A 46 -9.62 -5.03 3.64
C THR A 46 -9.21 -3.57 3.64
N TYR A 47 -7.94 -3.30 3.90
CA TYR A 47 -7.38 -1.96 3.89
C TYR A 47 -6.37 -1.85 2.77
N ALA A 48 -6.55 -0.86 1.89
CA ALA A 48 -5.64 -0.61 0.78
C ALA A 48 -5.00 0.76 0.98
N ILE A 49 -3.68 0.79 1.12
CA ILE A 49 -2.91 2.01 1.33
C ILE A 49 -2.11 2.28 0.06
N TRP A 50 -2.41 3.36 -0.63
CA TRP A 50 -1.57 3.81 -1.73
C TRP A 50 -0.35 4.55 -1.17
N TYR A 51 0.82 4.35 -1.79
CA TYR A 51 2.03 5.09 -1.43
C TYR A 51 2.87 5.39 -2.65
N PRO A 52 3.51 6.57 -2.67
CA PRO A 52 4.51 6.89 -3.69
C PRO A 52 5.89 6.48 -3.22
N VAL A 53 6.78 6.18 -4.16
CA VAL A 53 8.20 6.02 -3.85
C VAL A 53 8.92 7.25 -4.40
N VAL A 54 9.23 8.16 -3.51
CA VAL A 54 10.03 9.36 -3.79
C VAL A 54 11.39 9.15 -3.14
N LEU A 55 11.42 8.94 -1.83
CA LEU A 55 12.59 8.50 -1.08
C LEU A 55 12.26 7.14 -0.46
N ARG A 56 13.05 6.15 -0.81
CA ARG A 56 12.78 4.76 -0.38
C ARG A 56 12.71 4.62 1.14
N GLN A 57 13.52 5.37 1.88
CA GLN A 57 13.51 5.32 3.34
C GLN A 57 12.19 5.74 3.95
N GLN A 58 11.43 6.61 3.30
CA GLN A 58 10.11 7.01 3.78
C GLN A 58 9.08 5.90 3.61
N THR A 59 9.11 5.21 2.48
CA THR A 59 8.22 4.05 2.28
C THR A 59 8.57 2.91 3.23
N LYS A 60 9.84 2.72 3.53
CA LYS A 60 10.27 1.73 4.52
C LYS A 60 9.71 2.01 5.91
N ARG A 61 9.49 3.27 6.27
CA ARG A 61 8.86 3.63 7.54
C ARG A 61 7.45 3.08 7.63
N ILE A 62 6.68 3.14 6.53
CA ILE A 62 5.34 2.54 6.49
C ILE A 62 5.44 1.04 6.73
N PHE A 63 6.32 0.35 6.02
CA PHE A 63 6.45 -1.12 6.12
C PHE A 63 6.87 -1.55 7.51
N LYS A 64 7.87 -0.91 8.09
CA LYS A 64 8.34 -1.21 9.45
C LYS A 64 7.27 -0.90 10.49
N GLY A 65 6.57 0.22 10.32
CA GLY A 65 5.48 0.60 11.20
C GLY A 65 4.34 -0.42 11.19
N LEU A 66 3.98 -0.91 10.01
CA LEU A 66 2.94 -1.93 9.88
C LEU A 66 3.37 -3.27 10.49
N GLU A 67 4.62 -3.67 10.29
CA GLU A 67 5.16 -4.88 10.94
C GLU A 67 5.07 -4.77 12.47
N ALA A 68 5.40 -3.60 13.00
CA ALA A 68 5.40 -3.36 14.44
C ALA A 68 4.00 -3.41 15.07
N THR A 69 2.94 -3.24 14.28
CA THR A 69 1.57 -3.32 14.78
C THR A 69 1.16 -4.72 15.22
N GLY A 70 1.84 -5.75 14.73
CA GLY A 70 1.44 -7.13 14.95
C GLY A 70 0.32 -7.62 14.04
N ILE A 71 -0.22 -6.76 13.20
CA ILE A 71 -1.24 -7.15 12.21
C ILE A 71 -0.61 -8.08 11.18
N ARG A 72 -1.32 -9.12 10.80
CA ARG A 72 -0.84 -10.10 9.82
C ARG A 72 -1.56 -9.95 8.50
N LYS A 73 -1.16 -10.72 7.50
CA LYS A 73 -1.70 -10.69 6.13
C LYS A 73 -1.56 -9.31 5.50
N ILE A 74 -0.32 -8.86 5.36
CA ILE A 74 0.01 -7.56 4.75
C ILE A 74 0.77 -7.82 3.45
N LEU A 75 0.14 -7.52 2.32
CA LEU A 75 0.70 -7.73 0.98
C LEU A 75 1.17 -6.40 0.40
N LYS A 76 2.37 -6.38 -0.16
CA LYS A 76 2.92 -5.22 -0.87
C LYS A 76 2.87 -5.48 -2.36
N ILE A 77 2.33 -4.52 -3.11
CA ILE A 77 2.24 -4.53 -4.57
C ILE A 77 2.87 -3.23 -5.07
N GLU A 78 3.94 -3.33 -5.86
CA GLU A 78 4.67 -2.13 -6.27
C GLU A 78 5.05 -2.22 -7.74
N LEU A 79 4.86 -1.11 -8.46
CA LEU A 79 5.28 -0.95 -9.84
C LEU A 79 6.33 0.16 -9.92
N VAL A 80 7.50 -0.19 -10.43
CA VAL A 80 8.66 0.70 -10.52
C VAL A 80 8.84 1.12 -11.96
N VAL A 81 8.84 2.43 -12.21
CA VAL A 81 9.00 2.97 -13.57
C VAL A 81 10.46 3.35 -13.86
N ARG A 82 11.26 3.56 -12.83
CA ARG A 82 12.70 3.85 -12.96
C ARG A 82 13.42 3.53 -11.65
N PRO A 83 14.75 3.37 -11.68
CA PRO A 83 15.51 3.04 -10.46
C PRO A 83 15.31 4.06 -9.35
N ASP A 84 15.47 3.62 -8.10
CA ASP A 84 15.44 4.51 -6.93
C ASP A 84 16.44 5.64 -7.12
N SER A 85 16.05 6.84 -6.68
CA SER A 85 16.84 8.04 -6.84
C SER A 85 16.64 8.95 -5.64
N ASP A 86 17.66 9.72 -5.29
CA ASP A 86 17.59 10.77 -4.28
C ASP A 86 17.18 12.12 -4.91
N GLN A 87 17.02 12.16 -6.22
CA GLN A 87 16.54 13.35 -6.93
C GLN A 87 15.02 13.42 -6.85
N ARG A 88 14.49 14.61 -7.18
CA ARG A 88 13.06 14.86 -7.15
C ARG A 88 12.32 13.93 -8.11
N GLY A 89 11.13 13.52 -7.69
CA GLY A 89 10.19 12.79 -8.51
C GLY A 89 9.92 11.39 -8.00
N MET A 90 8.78 10.89 -8.40
CA MET A 90 8.31 9.56 -8.02
C MET A 90 8.93 8.51 -8.95
N THR A 91 9.56 7.50 -8.38
CA THR A 91 10.17 6.40 -9.14
C THR A 91 9.30 5.17 -9.19
N ALA A 92 8.37 5.03 -8.25
CA ALA A 92 7.46 3.89 -8.19
C ALA A 92 6.19 4.31 -7.46
N SER A 93 5.16 3.51 -7.60
CA SER A 93 3.97 3.60 -6.77
C SER A 93 3.53 2.21 -6.36
N GLY A 94 2.87 2.11 -5.23
CA GLY A 94 2.44 0.82 -4.72
C GLY A 94 1.19 0.89 -3.89
N MET A 95 0.72 -0.29 -3.56
CA MET A 95 -0.38 -0.50 -2.63
C MET A 95 0.07 -1.49 -1.57
N VAL A 96 -0.20 -1.16 -0.33
CA VAL A 96 -0.14 -2.13 0.75
C VAL A 96 -1.56 -2.55 1.04
N VAL A 97 -1.84 -3.85 0.99
CA VAL A 97 -3.20 -4.38 1.20
C VAL A 97 -3.20 -5.28 2.44
N ILE A 98 -3.99 -4.92 3.42
CA ILE A 98 -4.21 -5.70 4.65
C ILE A 98 -5.48 -6.52 4.46
N ASN A 99 -5.45 -7.79 4.79
CA ASN A 99 -6.51 -8.76 4.51
C ASN A 99 -6.89 -8.77 3.03
N PRO A 100 -5.92 -9.00 2.12
CA PRO A 100 -6.24 -9.01 0.69
C PRO A 100 -7.19 -10.17 0.34
N PRO A 101 -8.02 -10.02 -0.71
CA PRO A 101 -8.75 -11.14 -1.26
C PRO A 101 -7.77 -12.26 -1.62
N TRP A 102 -8.17 -13.52 -1.40
CA TRP A 102 -7.26 -14.65 -1.48
C TRP A 102 -6.58 -14.84 -2.86
N GLN A 103 -7.18 -14.33 -3.94
CA GLN A 103 -6.59 -14.42 -5.28
C GLN A 103 -5.76 -13.21 -5.69
N LEU A 104 -5.72 -12.16 -4.87
CA LEU A 104 -5.10 -10.89 -5.25
C LEU A 104 -3.61 -11.05 -5.59
N GLU A 105 -2.87 -11.81 -4.79
CA GLU A 105 -1.45 -12.03 -5.04
C GLU A 105 -1.19 -12.61 -6.44
N GLN A 106 -1.93 -13.67 -6.79
CA GLN A 106 -1.79 -14.33 -8.08
C GLN A 106 -2.23 -13.42 -9.23
N GLN A 107 -3.32 -12.69 -9.04
CA GLN A 107 -3.82 -11.77 -10.05
C GLN A 107 -2.83 -10.65 -10.33
N MET A 108 -2.22 -10.10 -9.29
CA MET A 108 -1.21 -9.05 -9.47
C MET A 108 0.06 -9.57 -10.13
N LYS A 109 0.51 -10.77 -9.79
CA LYS A 109 1.65 -11.40 -10.45
C LYS A 109 1.39 -11.66 -11.94
N ALA A 110 0.14 -11.84 -12.32
CA ALA A 110 -0.23 -12.03 -13.72
C ALA A 110 -0.34 -10.70 -14.49
N ILE A 111 -0.81 -9.64 -13.84
CA ILE A 111 -1.10 -8.35 -14.48
C ILE A 111 0.12 -7.43 -14.52
N LEU A 112 0.93 -7.39 -13.45
CA LEU A 112 2.01 -6.42 -13.32
C LEU A 112 3.10 -6.53 -14.39
N PRO A 113 3.49 -7.72 -14.87
CA PRO A 113 4.43 -7.78 -15.98
C PRO A 113 3.94 -7.05 -17.22
N TYR A 114 2.67 -7.21 -17.56
CA TYR A 114 2.06 -6.52 -18.68
C TYR A 114 2.01 -5.00 -18.45
N LEU A 115 1.58 -4.57 -17.28
CA LEU A 115 1.50 -3.15 -16.96
C LEU A 115 2.88 -2.50 -16.97
N THR A 116 3.88 -3.18 -16.40
CA THR A 116 5.25 -2.66 -16.37
C THR A 116 5.79 -2.47 -17.78
N GLN A 117 5.60 -3.46 -18.65
CA GLN A 117 6.06 -3.39 -20.05
C GLN A 117 5.32 -2.29 -20.81
N THR A 118 4.03 -2.12 -20.58
CA THR A 118 3.22 -1.12 -21.26
C THR A 118 3.59 0.30 -20.83
N LEU A 119 3.79 0.51 -19.52
CA LEU A 119 4.10 1.83 -18.98
C LEU A 119 5.57 2.21 -19.14
N VAL A 120 6.47 1.23 -19.19
CA VAL A 120 7.91 1.45 -19.31
C VAL A 120 8.46 0.56 -20.43
N PRO A 121 8.13 0.88 -21.70
CA PRO A 121 8.54 0.03 -22.82
C PRO A 121 10.06 -0.07 -23.01
N GLU A 122 10.84 0.87 -22.44
CA GLU A 122 12.31 0.84 -22.50
C GLU A 122 12.93 -0.32 -21.70
N GLY A 123 12.13 -1.01 -20.88
CA GLY A 123 12.62 -2.15 -20.12
C GLY A 123 13.31 -1.79 -18.79
N THR A 124 13.24 -0.52 -18.36
CA THR A 124 13.84 -0.09 -17.11
C THR A 124 12.88 -0.24 -15.93
N GLY A 125 11.64 -0.67 -16.18
CA GLY A 125 10.64 -0.88 -15.13
C GLY A 125 10.78 -2.24 -14.48
N SER A 126 10.20 -2.35 -13.30
CA SER A 126 10.13 -3.61 -12.56
C SER A 126 8.86 -3.63 -11.72
N TRP A 127 8.59 -4.76 -11.09
CA TRP A 127 7.43 -4.90 -10.22
C TRP A 127 7.73 -5.86 -9.09
N THR A 128 6.99 -5.71 -8.00
CA THR A 128 7.11 -6.56 -6.82
C THR A 128 5.73 -6.90 -6.30
N VAL A 129 5.52 -8.16 -5.94
CA VAL A 129 4.37 -8.62 -5.19
C VAL A 129 4.91 -9.54 -4.11
N GLU A 130 4.90 -9.07 -2.86
CA GLU A 130 5.48 -9.84 -1.77
C GLU A 130 4.76 -9.55 -0.45
N TRP A 131 4.80 -10.51 0.45
CA TRP A 131 4.23 -10.36 1.78
C TRP A 131 5.19 -9.58 2.66
N ILE A 132 4.71 -8.47 3.23
CA ILE A 132 5.42 -7.79 4.33
C ILE A 132 5.27 -8.64 5.59
N VAL A 133 4.03 -9.09 5.85
CA VAL A 133 3.72 -10.01 6.94
C VAL A 133 2.77 -11.07 6.37
N PRO A 134 3.17 -12.34 6.29
CA PRO A 134 2.29 -13.39 5.81
C PRO A 134 1.19 -13.72 6.82
N GLU A 135 0.37 -14.67 6.45
CA GLU A 135 -0.77 -15.12 7.26
C GLU A 135 -0.39 -15.63 8.67
#